data_62da7582b0500156f00d866f54606fc3
#
_entry.id   62da7582b0500156f00d866f54606fc3
#
_cell.length_a   1.000
_cell.length_b   1.000
_cell.length_c   1.000
_cell.angle_alpha   90.00
_cell.angle_beta   90.00
_cell.angle_gamma   90.00
#
_symmetry.space_group_name_H-M   'P 1'
#
loop_
_entity.id
_entity.type
_entity.pdbx_description
1 polymer ?
#
loop_
_entity_poly.entity_id
_entity_poly.type
_entity_poly.pdbx_seq_one_letter_code
_entity_poly.pdbx_strand_id
1 'polypeptide(L)'
;MSDYHLHLHPPLDPGKGEPDGPPVGEYPPGLIEAYVEKAASRGVTELGFTEHLYRCDEGAEVLGAFWEAEPQADLAEHTRDMVATDAGLSLANYVKEVLNAKQRGLPVKLGLEVDFFPETIDAVMDLLAQYPFDFLIGSVHWVGGWSIDAGDVMHEFERRGIDRAWEDYFNVVADLARRGVVDVLAHVDVCKKFGYRPEVEPIHLYERVIRAAVSSGTAVEVSSQGLRRPAREIYPSPTFLKMFHNAGVKITLASDGHRADEAGWGHQEAVAAAVAAGYASHLRFDGRRSIEAPLTSTP
;
A
#
# COMPACT_ATOMS: atom_id res chain seq x y z
N MET A 1 -13.81 13.43 -2.23
CA MET A 1 -12.52 12.97 -1.68
C MET A 1 -12.10 11.69 -2.37
N SER A 2 -10.86 11.23 -2.22
CA SER A 2 -10.33 10.06 -2.94
C SER A 2 -9.92 8.94 -1.98
N ASP A 3 -9.94 7.71 -2.47
CA ASP A 3 -9.36 6.53 -1.86
C ASP A 3 -8.37 5.92 -2.86
N TYR A 4 -7.08 6.05 -2.59
CA TYR A 4 -6.02 5.73 -3.55
C TYR A 4 -5.26 4.44 -3.25
N HIS A 5 -5.87 3.52 -2.49
CA HIS A 5 -5.33 2.20 -2.24
C HIS A 5 -6.45 1.17 -2.15
N LEU A 6 -6.68 0.48 -3.25
CA LEU A 6 -7.74 -0.53 -3.40
C LEU A 6 -7.28 -1.67 -4.30
N HIS A 7 -7.64 -2.88 -3.94
CA HIS A 7 -7.37 -4.10 -4.70
C HIS A 7 -8.69 -4.70 -5.22
N LEU A 8 -8.70 -5.18 -6.45
CA LEU A 8 -9.86 -5.83 -7.07
C LEU A 8 -9.96 -7.30 -6.69
N HIS A 9 -8.85 -7.89 -6.25
CA HIS A 9 -8.76 -9.29 -5.85
C HIS A 9 -8.29 -9.42 -4.41
N PRO A 10 -9.06 -10.09 -3.53
CA PRO A 10 -8.62 -10.37 -2.18
C PRO A 10 -7.39 -11.30 -2.18
N PRO A 11 -6.51 -11.22 -1.17
CA PRO A 11 -5.42 -12.17 -1.03
C PRO A 11 -6.00 -13.58 -0.78
N LEU A 12 -5.33 -14.59 -1.30
CA LEU A 12 -5.67 -15.97 -1.04
C LEU A 12 -5.11 -16.35 0.34
N ASP A 13 -6.00 -16.54 1.31
CA ASP A 13 -5.63 -17.02 2.65
C ASP A 13 -6.03 -18.50 2.76
N PRO A 14 -5.07 -19.45 2.66
CA PRO A 14 -5.38 -20.88 2.67
C PRO A 14 -6.14 -21.35 3.93
N GLY A 15 -6.11 -20.55 5.00
CA GLY A 15 -6.79 -20.82 6.27
C GLY A 15 -8.24 -20.36 6.35
N LYS A 16 -8.71 -19.53 5.41
CA LYS A 16 -10.02 -18.85 5.52
C LYS A 16 -11.10 -19.34 4.52
N GLY A 17 -10.81 -20.36 3.72
CA GLY A 17 -11.73 -20.86 2.69
C GLY A 17 -11.63 -20.05 1.38
N GLU A 18 -12.64 -20.19 0.50
CA GLU A 18 -12.67 -19.44 -0.75
C GLU A 18 -12.74 -17.93 -0.47
N PRO A 19 -11.95 -17.09 -1.19
CA PRO A 19 -11.99 -15.67 -1.03
C PRO A 19 -13.37 -15.11 -1.40
N ASP A 20 -13.86 -14.16 -0.63
CA ASP A 20 -15.10 -13.44 -0.89
C ASP A 20 -14.86 -12.35 -1.96
N GLY A 21 -14.59 -12.79 -3.17
CA GLY A 21 -14.28 -11.94 -4.32
C GLY A 21 -14.19 -12.74 -5.63
N PRO A 22 -13.92 -12.08 -6.76
CA PRO A 22 -13.73 -12.79 -8.02
C PRO A 22 -12.49 -13.68 -7.98
N PRO A 23 -12.47 -14.79 -8.74
CA PRO A 23 -11.25 -15.56 -8.95
C PRO A 23 -10.09 -14.66 -9.43
N VAL A 24 -8.87 -15.03 -9.09
CA VAL A 24 -7.66 -14.28 -9.48
C VAL A 24 -7.64 -14.07 -11.01
N GLY A 25 -7.46 -12.83 -11.43
CA GLY A 25 -7.40 -12.45 -12.84
C GLY A 25 -8.75 -12.35 -13.57
N GLU A 26 -9.88 -12.61 -12.89
CA GLU A 26 -11.21 -12.41 -13.46
C GLU A 26 -11.80 -11.05 -13.07
N TYR A 27 -12.42 -10.38 -14.03
CA TYR A 27 -13.03 -9.06 -13.85
C TYR A 27 -14.50 -9.12 -14.30
N PRO A 28 -15.39 -9.70 -13.48
CA PRO A 28 -16.80 -9.83 -13.83
C PRO A 28 -17.47 -8.46 -14.04
N PRO A 29 -18.46 -8.37 -14.96
CA PRO A 29 -19.21 -7.15 -15.18
C PRO A 29 -19.79 -6.59 -13.86
N GLY A 30 -19.61 -5.29 -13.63
CA GLY A 30 -20.10 -4.63 -12.42
C GLY A 30 -19.11 -4.65 -11.23
N LEU A 31 -17.98 -5.32 -11.34
CA LEU A 31 -16.98 -5.38 -10.25
C LEU A 31 -16.53 -3.98 -9.85
N ILE A 32 -16.00 -3.20 -10.78
CA ILE A 32 -15.48 -1.84 -10.51
C ILE A 32 -16.63 -0.89 -10.10
N GLU A 33 -17.78 -1.03 -10.70
CA GLU A 33 -18.99 -0.27 -10.38
C GLU A 33 -19.42 -0.48 -8.91
N ALA A 34 -19.32 -1.70 -8.39
CA ALA A 34 -19.62 -1.99 -6.99
C ALA A 34 -18.69 -1.25 -6.00
N TYR A 35 -17.39 -1.15 -6.32
CA TYR A 35 -16.44 -0.34 -5.54
C TYR A 35 -16.82 1.15 -5.59
N VAL A 36 -17.13 1.66 -6.79
CA VAL A 36 -17.52 3.08 -6.97
C VAL A 36 -18.79 3.41 -6.20
N GLU A 37 -19.82 2.56 -6.30
CA GLU A 37 -21.08 2.75 -5.57
C GLU A 37 -20.86 2.74 -4.05
N LYS A 38 -20.10 1.76 -3.56
CA LYS A 38 -19.81 1.63 -2.14
C LYS A 38 -19.04 2.82 -1.60
N ALA A 39 -17.99 3.23 -2.28
CA ALA A 39 -17.17 4.39 -1.92
C ALA A 39 -17.99 5.68 -1.93
N ALA A 40 -18.84 5.87 -2.94
CA ALA A 40 -19.74 7.02 -3.04
C ALA A 40 -20.69 7.09 -1.85
N SER A 41 -21.20 5.96 -1.36
CA SER A 41 -22.05 5.89 -0.15
C SER A 41 -21.34 6.37 1.13
N ARG A 42 -20.00 6.45 1.09
CA ARG A 42 -19.13 6.92 2.18
C ARG A 42 -18.52 8.31 1.91
N GLY A 43 -18.97 8.99 0.85
CA GLY A 43 -18.49 10.33 0.50
C GLY A 43 -17.16 10.35 -0.27
N VAL A 44 -16.69 9.21 -0.72
CA VAL A 44 -15.52 9.08 -1.61
C VAL A 44 -15.97 9.18 -3.06
N THR A 45 -15.35 10.05 -3.84
CA THR A 45 -15.79 10.40 -5.21
C THR A 45 -14.78 10.05 -6.29
N GLU A 46 -13.61 9.53 -5.92
CA GLU A 46 -12.58 9.05 -6.85
C GLU A 46 -11.80 7.91 -6.21
N LEU A 47 -11.57 6.85 -6.96
CA LEU A 47 -10.88 5.65 -6.51
C LEU A 47 -9.58 5.43 -7.27
N GLY A 48 -8.53 5.00 -6.58
CA GLY A 48 -7.31 4.49 -7.18
C GLY A 48 -7.19 2.99 -6.93
N PHE A 49 -7.15 2.20 -8.00
CA PHE A 49 -6.86 0.78 -7.89
C PHE A 49 -5.36 0.55 -7.94
N THR A 50 -4.85 -0.34 -7.09
CA THR A 50 -3.41 -0.54 -6.84
C THR A 50 -3.13 -2.01 -6.56
N GLU A 51 -3.40 -2.90 -7.54
CA GLU A 51 -3.04 -4.31 -7.36
C GLU A 51 -1.57 -4.47 -6.96
N HIS A 52 -1.26 -5.52 -6.22
CA HIS A 52 0.11 -5.84 -5.85
C HIS A 52 0.95 -6.28 -7.05
N LEU A 53 2.13 -5.71 -7.21
CA LEU A 53 3.04 -6.08 -8.29
C LEU A 53 3.46 -7.56 -8.20
N TYR A 54 3.76 -8.06 -6.99
CA TYR A 54 4.22 -9.44 -6.80
C TYR A 54 3.20 -10.50 -7.22
N ARG A 55 1.91 -10.14 -7.30
CA ARG A 55 0.83 -11.02 -7.74
C ARG A 55 0.72 -11.09 -9.27
N CYS A 56 1.32 -10.12 -9.98
CA CYS A 56 1.30 -10.06 -11.43
C CYS A 56 2.38 -10.97 -12.02
N ASP A 57 2.04 -11.77 -13.03
CA ASP A 57 2.99 -12.67 -13.69
C ASP A 57 4.23 -11.92 -14.21
N GLU A 58 4.01 -10.77 -14.86
CA GLU A 58 5.08 -9.90 -15.37
C GLU A 58 5.92 -9.30 -14.24
N GLY A 59 5.28 -9.00 -13.09
CA GLY A 59 5.96 -8.52 -11.89
C GLY A 59 6.81 -9.60 -11.24
N ALA A 60 6.27 -10.80 -11.10
CA ALA A 60 6.98 -11.93 -10.52
C ALA A 60 8.24 -12.29 -11.31
N GLU A 61 8.21 -12.18 -12.65
CA GLU A 61 9.37 -12.40 -13.50
C GLU A 61 10.52 -11.42 -13.19
N VAL A 62 10.19 -10.14 -12.97
CA VAL A 62 11.17 -9.08 -12.70
C VAL A 62 11.65 -9.11 -11.25
N LEU A 63 10.76 -9.38 -10.30
CA LEU A 63 11.11 -9.48 -8.88
C LEU A 63 11.99 -10.71 -8.59
N GLY A 64 11.83 -11.78 -9.38
CA GLY A 64 12.60 -13.02 -9.23
C GLY A 64 12.36 -13.69 -7.88
N ALA A 65 13.29 -14.53 -7.48
CA ALA A 65 13.20 -15.29 -6.23
C ALA A 65 13.81 -14.52 -5.04
N PHE A 66 13.28 -13.34 -4.74
CA PHE A 66 13.81 -12.46 -3.68
C PHE A 66 13.85 -13.13 -2.29
N TRP A 67 13.01 -14.13 -2.03
CA TRP A 67 13.02 -14.92 -0.80
C TRP A 67 14.30 -15.74 -0.60
N GLU A 68 15.09 -16.02 -1.65
CA GLU A 68 16.36 -16.74 -1.53
C GLU A 68 17.43 -15.95 -0.75
N ALA A 69 17.24 -14.63 -0.59
CA ALA A 69 18.09 -13.80 0.25
C ALA A 69 17.85 -14.02 1.76
N GLU A 70 16.77 -14.73 2.15
CA GLU A 70 16.47 -15.03 3.54
C GLU A 70 17.33 -16.18 4.06
N PRO A 71 18.14 -15.96 5.12
CA PRO A 71 19.01 -17.01 5.66
C PRO A 71 18.25 -18.13 6.37
N GLN A 72 16.98 -17.92 6.76
CA GLN A 72 16.16 -18.92 7.39
C GLN A 72 15.32 -19.65 6.34
N ALA A 73 15.63 -20.92 6.13
CA ALA A 73 15.01 -21.73 5.09
C ALA A 73 13.49 -21.86 5.19
N ASP A 74 12.96 -21.92 6.40
CA ASP A 74 11.53 -22.01 6.68
C ASP A 74 10.79 -20.69 6.30
N LEU A 75 11.37 -19.54 6.55
CA LEU A 75 10.81 -18.26 6.12
C LEU A 75 10.92 -18.06 4.60
N ALA A 76 12.04 -18.45 4.01
CA ALA A 76 12.20 -18.42 2.55
C ALA A 76 11.14 -19.31 1.87
N GLU A 77 10.92 -20.52 2.39
CA GLU A 77 9.89 -21.44 1.92
C GLU A 77 8.48 -20.86 2.09
N HIS A 78 8.18 -20.33 3.27
CA HIS A 78 6.91 -19.64 3.54
C HIS A 78 6.62 -18.54 2.51
N THR A 79 7.57 -17.64 2.28
CA THR A 79 7.39 -16.54 1.32
C THR A 79 7.26 -17.03 -0.11
N ARG A 80 8.06 -18.02 -0.51
CA ARG A 80 7.91 -18.65 -1.81
C ARG A 80 6.49 -19.20 -2.02
N ASP A 81 5.97 -19.93 -1.05
CA ASP A 81 4.68 -20.60 -1.14
C ASP A 81 3.52 -19.57 -1.11
N MET A 82 3.66 -18.50 -0.32
CA MET A 82 2.72 -17.39 -0.29
C MET A 82 2.66 -16.69 -1.65
N VAL A 83 3.80 -16.30 -2.21
CA VAL A 83 3.87 -15.66 -3.53
C VAL A 83 3.30 -16.56 -4.63
N ALA A 84 3.65 -17.86 -4.60
CA ALA A 84 3.12 -18.82 -5.57
C ALA A 84 1.60 -19.03 -5.45
N THR A 85 1.06 -18.95 -4.24
CA THR A 85 -0.39 -19.07 -3.99
C THR A 85 -1.15 -17.84 -4.49
N ASP A 86 -0.59 -16.65 -4.29
CA ASP A 86 -1.24 -15.38 -4.64
C ASP A 86 -1.01 -14.96 -6.11
N ALA A 87 -0.11 -15.60 -6.84
CA ALA A 87 0.22 -15.29 -8.22
C ALA A 87 -0.94 -15.57 -9.20
N GLY A 88 -0.80 -15.08 -10.43
CA GLY A 88 -1.71 -15.37 -11.55
C GLY A 88 -2.53 -14.18 -12.02
N LEU A 89 -2.20 -12.95 -11.59
CA LEU A 89 -2.72 -11.74 -12.21
C LEU A 89 -1.90 -11.40 -13.46
N SER A 90 -2.57 -11.05 -14.55
CA SER A 90 -1.89 -10.39 -15.67
C SER A 90 -1.93 -8.89 -15.46
N LEU A 91 -0.75 -8.24 -15.38
CA LEU A 91 -0.62 -6.79 -15.28
C LEU A 91 -1.29 -6.10 -16.47
N ALA A 92 -1.10 -6.64 -17.68
CA ALA A 92 -1.72 -6.10 -18.87
C ALA A 92 -3.27 -6.17 -18.84
N ASN A 93 -3.85 -7.26 -18.33
CA ASN A 93 -5.29 -7.36 -18.17
C ASN A 93 -5.82 -6.42 -17.09
N TYR A 94 -5.16 -6.33 -15.94
CA TYR A 94 -5.49 -5.36 -14.89
C TYR A 94 -5.53 -3.93 -15.44
N VAL A 95 -4.46 -3.51 -16.08
CA VAL A 95 -4.35 -2.17 -16.70
C VAL A 95 -5.50 -1.95 -17.69
N LYS A 96 -5.76 -2.91 -18.56
CA LYS A 96 -6.85 -2.83 -19.56
C LYS A 96 -8.21 -2.65 -18.88
N GLU A 97 -8.52 -3.39 -17.83
CA GLU A 97 -9.84 -3.33 -17.18
C GLU A 97 -10.06 -2.00 -16.46
N VAL A 98 -9.05 -1.46 -15.78
CA VAL A 98 -9.15 -0.14 -15.14
C VAL A 98 -9.26 0.97 -16.20
N LEU A 99 -8.50 0.90 -17.31
CA LEU A 99 -8.62 1.85 -18.41
C LEU A 99 -9.99 1.80 -19.08
N ASN A 100 -10.55 0.61 -19.28
CA ASN A 100 -11.92 0.44 -19.78
C ASN A 100 -12.94 1.12 -18.85
N ALA A 101 -12.80 0.97 -17.54
CA ALA A 101 -13.66 1.65 -16.58
C ALA A 101 -13.53 3.18 -16.66
N LYS A 102 -12.30 3.71 -16.79
CA LYS A 102 -12.07 5.15 -17.03
C LYS A 102 -12.73 5.63 -18.31
N GLN A 103 -12.63 4.87 -19.41
CA GLN A 103 -13.26 5.22 -20.70
C GLN A 103 -14.79 5.23 -20.64
N ARG A 104 -15.38 4.39 -19.77
CA ARG A 104 -16.84 4.43 -19.51
C ARG A 104 -17.26 5.59 -18.60
N GLY A 105 -16.33 6.40 -18.13
CA GLY A 105 -16.59 7.58 -17.29
C GLY A 105 -16.68 7.29 -15.81
N LEU A 106 -16.25 6.12 -15.34
CA LEU A 106 -16.16 5.84 -13.91
C LEU A 106 -15.06 6.68 -13.28
N PRO A 107 -15.24 7.19 -12.04
CA PRO A 107 -14.27 8.05 -11.37
C PRO A 107 -13.12 7.24 -10.77
N VAL A 108 -12.37 6.55 -11.61
CA VAL A 108 -11.30 5.65 -11.21
C VAL A 108 -9.95 6.07 -11.79
N LYS A 109 -8.89 5.76 -11.09
CA LYS A 109 -7.49 5.99 -11.46
C LYS A 109 -6.74 4.68 -11.48
N LEU A 110 -5.84 4.56 -12.46
CA LEU A 110 -4.96 3.41 -12.60
C LEU A 110 -3.70 3.64 -11.77
N GLY A 111 -3.55 2.90 -10.71
CA GLY A 111 -2.34 2.83 -9.89
C GLY A 111 -1.76 1.43 -9.88
N LEU A 112 -0.69 1.25 -9.12
CA LEU A 112 -0.12 -0.06 -8.77
C LEU A 112 0.57 0.06 -7.42
N GLU A 113 0.47 -0.99 -6.60
CA GLU A 113 1.28 -1.14 -5.40
C GLU A 113 2.57 -1.88 -5.76
N VAL A 114 3.68 -1.13 -5.65
CA VAL A 114 5.01 -1.59 -6.05
C VAL A 114 5.73 -2.13 -4.82
N ASP A 115 5.96 -3.43 -4.79
CA ASP A 115 6.77 -4.07 -3.76
C ASP A 115 8.24 -3.68 -3.94
N PHE A 116 8.84 -3.13 -2.90
CA PHE A 116 10.18 -2.59 -2.98
C PHE A 116 11.26 -3.60 -2.60
N PHE A 117 12.11 -3.89 -3.57
CA PHE A 117 13.37 -4.62 -3.39
C PHE A 117 14.48 -3.81 -4.04
N PRO A 118 15.50 -3.38 -3.27
CA PRO A 118 16.56 -2.49 -3.78
C PRO A 118 17.29 -3.02 -5.02
N GLU A 119 17.40 -4.35 -5.13
CA GLU A 119 18.13 -5.05 -6.18
C GLU A 119 17.39 -5.07 -7.52
N THR A 120 16.05 -5.02 -7.50
CA THR A 120 15.21 -5.19 -8.70
C THR A 120 14.42 -3.95 -9.08
N ILE A 121 14.39 -2.92 -8.23
CA ILE A 121 13.52 -1.76 -8.42
C ILE A 121 13.73 -1.05 -9.76
N ASP A 122 14.96 -0.97 -10.27
CA ASP A 122 15.23 -0.30 -11.53
C ASP A 122 14.60 -1.08 -12.71
N ALA A 123 14.69 -2.42 -12.70
CA ALA A 123 14.04 -3.28 -13.69
C ALA A 123 12.50 -3.27 -13.56
N VAL A 124 11.99 -3.18 -12.33
CA VAL A 124 10.55 -2.96 -12.07
C VAL A 124 10.09 -1.65 -12.72
N MET A 125 10.82 -0.56 -12.53
CA MET A 125 10.44 0.74 -13.12
C MET A 125 10.50 0.71 -14.64
N ASP A 126 11.45 -0.01 -15.25
CA ASP A 126 11.52 -0.22 -16.71
C ASP A 126 10.29 -0.99 -17.24
N LEU A 127 9.82 -2.02 -16.51
CA LEU A 127 8.57 -2.70 -16.81
C LEU A 127 7.39 -1.75 -16.73
N LEU A 128 7.25 -1.00 -15.63
CA LEU A 128 6.10 -0.14 -15.37
C LEU A 128 6.04 1.08 -16.30
N ALA A 129 7.16 1.54 -16.83
CA ALA A 129 7.21 2.64 -17.81
C ALA A 129 6.46 2.33 -19.12
N GLN A 130 6.13 1.06 -19.37
CA GLN A 130 5.36 0.63 -20.56
C GLN A 130 3.85 0.84 -20.40
N TYR A 131 3.37 1.20 -19.20
CA TYR A 131 1.95 1.32 -18.87
C TYR A 131 1.59 2.75 -18.45
N PRO A 132 0.38 3.23 -18.76
CA PRO A 132 -0.03 4.61 -18.51
C PRO A 132 -0.61 4.79 -17.10
N PHE A 133 0.17 4.49 -16.06
CA PHE A 133 -0.28 4.68 -14.69
C PHE A 133 -0.57 6.15 -14.37
N ASP A 134 -1.63 6.39 -13.60
CA ASP A 134 -1.94 7.70 -13.03
C ASP A 134 -1.06 7.99 -11.82
N PHE A 135 -0.71 6.95 -11.04
CA PHE A 135 0.16 7.03 -9.87
C PHE A 135 0.72 5.65 -9.52
N LEU A 136 1.80 5.64 -8.75
CA LEU A 136 2.36 4.43 -8.14
C LEU A 136 2.48 4.63 -6.63
N ILE A 137 2.05 3.64 -5.85
CA ILE A 137 2.35 3.57 -4.43
C ILE A 137 3.46 2.55 -4.20
N GLY A 138 4.34 2.81 -3.25
CA GLY A 138 5.43 1.88 -2.93
C GLY A 138 5.26 1.31 -1.54
N SER A 139 5.35 0.02 -1.43
CA SER A 139 5.17 -0.73 -0.18
C SER A 139 6.42 -1.53 0.20
N VAL A 140 6.53 -1.80 1.49
CA VAL A 140 7.50 -2.71 2.06
C VAL A 140 6.74 -3.79 2.82
N HIS A 141 6.54 -4.93 2.16
CA HIS A 141 5.90 -6.10 2.78
C HIS A 141 6.92 -7.11 3.28
N TRP A 142 8.18 -7.00 2.83
CA TRP A 142 9.25 -7.94 3.19
C TRP A 142 10.48 -7.24 3.75
N VAL A 143 11.09 -7.87 4.74
CA VAL A 143 12.43 -7.54 5.26
C VAL A 143 13.32 -8.77 5.03
N GLY A 144 14.13 -8.74 3.97
CA GLY A 144 14.68 -9.95 3.39
C GLY A 144 13.57 -10.82 2.79
N GLY A 145 13.52 -12.08 3.12
CA GLY A 145 12.43 -12.98 2.74
C GLY A 145 11.32 -13.10 3.78
N TRP A 146 11.37 -12.35 4.89
CA TRP A 146 10.32 -12.36 5.90
C TRP A 146 9.19 -11.40 5.56
N SER A 147 7.97 -11.92 5.36
CA SER A 147 6.76 -11.10 5.22
C SER A 147 6.38 -10.49 6.56
N ILE A 148 6.58 -9.17 6.72
CA ILE A 148 6.43 -8.47 7.99
C ILE A 148 4.97 -8.29 8.40
N ASP A 149 4.07 -8.41 7.47
CA ASP A 149 2.64 -8.19 7.67
C ASP A 149 1.78 -9.46 7.50
N ALA A 150 2.42 -10.65 7.37
CA ALA A 150 1.76 -11.95 7.37
C ALA A 150 1.58 -12.48 8.80
N GLY A 151 0.34 -12.90 9.12
CA GLY A 151 -0.03 -13.26 10.49
C GLY A 151 0.55 -14.57 11.01
N ASP A 152 0.84 -15.50 10.13
CA ASP A 152 1.41 -16.83 10.45
C ASP A 152 2.90 -16.79 10.80
N VAL A 153 3.61 -15.75 10.34
CA VAL A 153 5.03 -15.51 10.66
C VAL A 153 5.25 -14.28 11.56
N MET A 154 4.20 -13.75 12.19
CA MET A 154 4.31 -12.58 13.08
C MET A 154 5.19 -12.83 14.33
N HIS A 155 5.38 -14.09 14.73
CA HIS A 155 6.24 -14.46 15.86
C HIS A 155 7.72 -14.08 15.63
N GLU A 156 8.10 -13.79 14.39
CA GLU A 156 9.43 -13.32 14.04
C GLU A 156 9.78 -11.96 14.68
N PHE A 157 8.78 -11.14 15.02
CA PHE A 157 9.04 -9.90 15.77
C PHE A 157 9.70 -10.19 17.13
N GLU A 158 9.22 -11.20 17.84
CA GLU A 158 9.80 -11.59 19.13
C GLU A 158 11.15 -12.27 18.93
N ARG A 159 11.26 -13.16 17.93
CA ARG A 159 12.48 -13.90 17.67
C ARG A 159 13.65 -13.01 17.25
N ARG A 160 13.39 -12.00 16.41
CA ARG A 160 14.40 -11.01 15.96
C ARG A 160 14.65 -9.92 16.99
N GLY A 161 13.72 -9.71 17.93
CA GLY A 161 13.64 -8.56 18.81
C GLY A 161 12.89 -7.40 18.13
N ILE A 162 11.87 -6.88 18.83
CA ILE A 162 10.93 -5.89 18.25
C ILE A 162 11.67 -4.64 17.75
N ASP A 163 12.57 -4.08 18.56
CA ASP A 163 13.34 -2.86 18.19
C ASP A 163 14.17 -3.10 16.92
N ARG A 164 14.80 -4.27 16.82
CA ARG A 164 15.61 -4.64 15.64
C ARG A 164 14.75 -4.84 14.42
N ALA A 165 13.62 -5.53 14.54
CA ALA A 165 12.68 -5.74 13.44
C ALA A 165 12.15 -4.40 12.89
N TRP A 166 11.83 -3.46 13.78
CA TRP A 166 11.45 -2.10 13.41
C TRP A 166 12.57 -1.35 12.71
N GLU A 167 13.79 -1.41 13.25
CA GLU A 167 14.94 -0.75 12.61
C GLU A 167 15.19 -1.29 11.20
N ASP A 168 15.20 -2.61 11.03
CA ASP A 168 15.40 -3.25 9.73
C ASP A 168 14.29 -2.85 8.75
N TYR A 169 13.02 -2.87 9.17
CA TYR A 169 11.89 -2.42 8.36
C TYR A 169 12.02 -0.96 7.93
N PHE A 170 12.25 -0.07 8.88
CA PHE A 170 12.36 1.37 8.60
C PHE A 170 13.58 1.74 7.76
N ASN A 171 14.63 0.93 7.76
CA ASN A 171 15.74 1.07 6.83
C ASN A 171 15.28 0.86 5.39
N VAL A 172 14.49 -0.19 5.14
CA VAL A 172 13.95 -0.50 3.80
C VAL A 172 12.96 0.59 3.36
N VAL A 173 12.06 1.04 4.25
CA VAL A 173 11.13 2.15 3.94
C VAL A 173 11.88 3.44 3.61
N ALA A 174 12.95 3.75 4.34
CA ALA A 174 13.77 4.93 4.06
C ALA A 174 14.53 4.81 2.73
N ASP A 175 14.93 3.60 2.34
CA ASP A 175 15.56 3.36 1.05
C ASP A 175 14.58 3.54 -0.10
N LEU A 176 13.36 2.99 0.01
CA LEU A 176 12.28 3.24 -0.93
C LEU A 176 12.01 4.75 -1.08
N ALA A 177 11.83 5.44 0.04
CA ALA A 177 11.59 6.89 0.05
C ALA A 177 12.73 7.67 -0.65
N ARG A 178 13.98 7.27 -0.41
CA ARG A 178 15.17 7.92 -1.00
C ARG A 178 15.28 7.72 -2.50
N ARG A 179 14.84 6.55 -3.01
CA ARG A 179 14.82 6.26 -4.45
C ARG A 179 13.89 7.21 -5.21
N GLY A 180 12.77 7.64 -4.62
CA GLY A 180 11.85 8.60 -5.25
C GLY A 180 11.23 8.10 -6.55
N VAL A 181 11.09 6.78 -6.71
CA VAL A 181 10.57 6.13 -7.93
C VAL A 181 9.05 6.00 -7.93
N VAL A 182 8.43 6.09 -6.75
CA VAL A 182 6.98 6.05 -6.55
C VAL A 182 6.45 7.42 -6.15
N ASP A 183 5.16 7.65 -6.33
CA ASP A 183 4.51 8.93 -5.99
C ASP A 183 4.15 9.01 -4.50
N VAL A 184 3.84 7.86 -3.89
CA VAL A 184 3.32 7.75 -2.52
C VAL A 184 3.96 6.56 -1.81
N LEU A 185 4.32 6.72 -0.55
CA LEU A 185 4.70 5.61 0.33
C LEU A 185 3.43 5.03 0.96
N ALA A 186 3.17 3.75 0.74
CA ALA A 186 2.03 3.03 1.32
C ALA A 186 2.31 2.70 2.80
N HIS A 187 1.28 2.73 3.63
CA HIS A 187 1.25 2.24 5.03
C HIS A 187 2.61 2.11 5.74
N VAL A 188 3.37 3.22 5.76
CA VAL A 188 4.80 3.30 6.12
C VAL A 188 5.21 2.72 7.49
N ASP A 189 4.25 2.42 8.35
CA ASP A 189 4.47 1.78 9.66
C ASP A 189 3.60 0.52 9.83
N VAL A 190 3.35 -0.22 8.74
CA VAL A 190 2.57 -1.48 8.75
C VAL A 190 3.19 -2.55 9.66
N CYS A 191 4.46 -2.45 9.98
CA CYS A 191 5.14 -3.33 10.95
C CYS A 191 4.45 -3.36 12.33
N LYS A 192 3.62 -2.37 12.66
CA LYS A 192 2.80 -2.38 13.88
C LYS A 192 1.49 -3.17 13.77
N LYS A 193 1.16 -3.72 12.59
CA LYS A 193 -0.13 -4.35 12.24
C LYS A 193 -0.66 -5.31 13.30
N PHE A 194 0.22 -6.13 13.87
CA PHE A 194 -0.13 -7.13 14.89
C PHE A 194 0.05 -6.65 16.33
N GLY A 195 0.38 -5.38 16.55
CA GLY A 195 0.56 -4.80 17.87
C GLY A 195 2.00 -4.84 18.42
N TYR A 196 2.94 -5.43 17.69
CA TYR A 196 4.36 -5.41 18.06
C TYR A 196 4.93 -4.00 17.89
N ARG A 197 5.35 -3.38 19.02
CA ARG A 197 5.86 -2.01 19.04
C ARG A 197 7.04 -1.89 19.99
N PRO A 198 8.04 -1.05 19.66
CA PRO A 198 9.04 -0.62 20.64
C PRO A 198 8.39 -0.03 21.90
N GLU A 199 9.01 -0.23 23.05
CA GLU A 199 8.53 0.38 24.30
C GLU A 199 8.57 1.91 24.28
N VAL A 200 9.56 2.45 23.57
CA VAL A 200 9.73 3.90 23.37
C VAL A 200 9.46 4.23 21.93
N GLU A 201 8.64 5.28 21.69
CA GLU A 201 8.33 5.76 20.34
C GLU A 201 9.64 5.97 19.53
N PRO A 202 9.82 5.31 18.38
CA PRO A 202 11.10 5.30 17.68
C PRO A 202 11.26 6.52 16.75
N ILE A 203 11.27 7.72 17.33
CA ILE A 203 11.31 9.00 16.62
C ILE A 203 12.47 9.08 15.62
N HIS A 204 13.64 8.53 15.96
CA HIS A 204 14.81 8.53 15.09
C HIS A 204 14.60 7.74 13.78
N LEU A 205 13.75 6.69 13.80
CA LEU A 205 13.36 5.93 12.62
C LEU A 205 12.40 6.77 11.75
N TYR A 206 11.42 7.42 12.37
CA TYR A 206 10.49 8.32 11.68
C TYR A 206 11.22 9.47 10.98
N GLU A 207 12.15 10.11 11.66
CA GLU A 207 12.99 11.18 11.08
C GLU A 207 13.78 10.71 9.87
N ARG A 208 14.25 9.46 9.87
CA ARG A 208 15.00 8.87 8.74
C ARG A 208 14.14 8.80 7.48
N VAL A 209 12.92 8.27 7.60
CA VAL A 209 11.96 8.19 6.49
C VAL A 209 11.51 9.58 6.03
N ILE A 210 11.20 10.48 6.97
CA ILE A 210 10.77 11.84 6.66
C ILE A 210 11.84 12.59 5.85
N ARG A 211 13.10 12.54 6.28
CA ARG A 211 14.20 13.17 5.53
C ARG A 211 14.32 12.63 4.11
N ALA A 212 14.15 11.32 3.94
CA ALA A 212 14.17 10.69 2.63
C ALA A 212 12.99 11.14 1.76
N ALA A 213 11.76 11.12 2.29
CA ALA A 213 10.55 11.56 1.59
C ALA A 213 10.59 13.04 1.20
N VAL A 214 11.09 13.91 2.08
CA VAL A 214 11.30 15.34 1.76
C VAL A 214 12.30 15.50 0.62
N SER A 215 13.41 14.75 0.65
CA SER A 215 14.46 14.85 -0.38
C SER A 215 13.98 14.39 -1.76
N SER A 216 13.15 13.37 -1.82
CA SER A 216 12.62 12.83 -3.08
C SER A 216 11.33 13.52 -3.54
N GLY A 217 10.61 14.21 -2.65
CA GLY A 217 9.28 14.77 -2.92
C GLY A 217 8.17 13.73 -2.89
N THR A 218 8.42 12.52 -2.39
CA THR A 218 7.43 11.44 -2.30
C THR A 218 6.40 11.75 -1.21
N ALA A 219 5.12 11.56 -1.52
CA ALA A 219 4.02 11.70 -0.57
C ALA A 219 3.90 10.48 0.35
N VAL A 220 3.05 10.56 1.36
CA VAL A 220 2.72 9.44 2.24
C VAL A 220 1.22 9.19 2.27
N GLU A 221 0.83 7.95 2.34
CA GLU A 221 -0.55 7.51 2.48
C GLU A 221 -1.04 7.67 3.92
N VAL A 222 -2.29 8.10 4.10
CA VAL A 222 -3.03 8.01 5.37
C VAL A 222 -4.06 6.91 5.22
N SER A 223 -3.76 5.73 5.75
CA SER A 223 -4.57 4.53 5.58
C SER A 223 -5.38 4.18 6.82
N SER A 224 -6.66 3.93 6.62
CA SER A 224 -7.56 3.46 7.67
C SER A 224 -7.46 1.95 7.94
N GLN A 225 -6.72 1.19 7.13
CA GLN A 225 -6.63 -0.27 7.24
C GLN A 225 -6.26 -0.73 8.66
N GLY A 226 -5.31 -0.07 9.30
CA GLY A 226 -4.83 -0.43 10.63
C GLY A 226 -5.91 -0.41 11.72
N LEU A 227 -7.01 0.33 11.52
CA LEU A 227 -8.17 0.31 12.42
C LEU A 227 -8.88 -1.05 12.42
N ARG A 228 -8.79 -1.81 11.34
CA ARG A 228 -9.33 -3.17 11.19
C ARG A 228 -8.38 -4.26 11.67
N ARG A 229 -7.15 -3.88 12.07
CA ARG A 229 -6.08 -4.81 12.48
C ARG A 229 -5.86 -4.76 13.99
N PRO A 230 -5.12 -5.69 14.58
CA PRO A 230 -4.79 -5.64 16.02
C PRO A 230 -4.15 -4.34 16.48
N ALA A 231 -3.44 -3.63 15.61
CA ALA A 231 -2.88 -2.30 15.87
C ALA A 231 -3.93 -1.26 16.31
N ARG A 232 -5.19 -1.37 15.81
CA ARG A 232 -6.31 -0.44 16.09
C ARG A 232 -5.94 1.03 15.92
N GLU A 233 -5.09 1.33 14.96
CA GLU A 233 -4.57 2.65 14.67
C GLU A 233 -4.36 2.83 13.18
N ILE A 234 -4.56 4.04 12.67
CA ILE A 234 -4.28 4.34 11.26
C ILE A 234 -2.78 4.24 10.95
N TYR A 235 -2.45 4.13 9.68
CA TYR A 235 -1.09 4.26 9.17
C TYR A 235 -0.95 5.63 8.46
N PRO A 236 0.09 6.45 8.75
CA PRO A 236 1.03 6.33 9.86
C PRO A 236 0.40 6.60 11.24
N SER A 237 1.12 6.26 12.33
CA SER A 237 0.73 6.62 13.70
C SER A 237 0.53 8.15 13.81
N PRO A 238 -0.31 8.64 14.76
CA PRO A 238 -0.57 10.07 14.90
C PRO A 238 0.69 10.91 15.08
N THR A 239 1.68 10.43 15.84
CA THR A 239 2.98 11.10 16.02
C THR A 239 3.72 11.20 14.69
N PHE A 240 3.83 10.10 13.98
CA PHE A 240 4.55 10.03 12.71
C PHE A 240 3.87 10.89 11.64
N LEU A 241 2.53 10.84 11.54
CA LEU A 241 1.75 11.67 10.62
C LEU A 241 1.95 13.16 10.90
N LYS A 242 1.95 13.56 12.18
CA LYS A 242 2.24 14.94 12.58
C LYS A 242 3.64 15.39 12.20
N MET A 243 4.62 14.50 12.32
CA MET A 243 6.00 14.79 11.92
C MET A 243 6.12 14.96 10.40
N PHE A 244 5.43 14.12 9.59
CA PHE A 244 5.35 14.30 8.13
C PHE A 244 4.75 15.67 7.76
N HIS A 245 3.63 16.04 8.40
CA HIS A 245 3.03 17.35 8.19
C HIS A 245 4.02 18.49 8.48
N ASN A 246 4.68 18.46 9.63
CA ASN A 246 5.63 19.49 10.06
C ASN A 246 6.83 19.62 9.08
N ALA A 247 7.17 18.54 8.39
CA ALA A 247 8.20 18.50 7.36
C ALA A 247 7.71 18.89 5.96
N GLY A 248 6.40 19.17 5.78
CA GLY A 248 5.80 19.56 4.50
C GLY A 248 5.55 18.40 3.53
N VAL A 249 5.65 17.15 3.97
CA VAL A 249 5.33 15.98 3.14
C VAL A 249 3.83 15.96 2.87
N LYS A 250 3.44 15.74 1.62
CA LYS A 250 2.04 15.66 1.18
C LYS A 250 1.43 14.29 1.47
N ILE A 251 0.11 14.22 1.45
CA ILE A 251 -0.62 12.96 1.75
C ILE A 251 -1.59 12.57 0.65
N THR A 252 -1.89 11.26 0.59
CA THR A 252 -3.10 10.68 0.01
C THR A 252 -3.97 10.08 1.12
N LEU A 253 -5.21 9.71 0.79
CA LEU A 253 -6.11 8.97 1.68
C LEU A 253 -6.33 7.57 1.12
N ALA A 254 -6.44 6.58 2.01
CA ALA A 254 -6.54 5.19 1.62
C ALA A 254 -7.38 4.35 2.59
N SER A 255 -8.06 3.34 2.07
CA SER A 255 -8.70 2.29 2.87
C SER A 255 -7.93 0.98 2.84
N ASP A 256 -7.11 0.76 1.83
CA ASP A 256 -6.43 -0.50 1.54
C ASP A 256 -7.43 -1.67 1.59
N GLY A 257 -8.50 -1.45 0.82
CA GLY A 257 -9.63 -2.39 0.73
C GLY A 257 -9.38 -3.43 -0.36
N HIS A 258 -9.69 -4.69 -0.03
CA HIS A 258 -9.52 -5.82 -0.94
C HIS A 258 -10.86 -6.38 -1.46
N ARG A 259 -11.95 -5.70 -1.13
CA ARG A 259 -13.31 -6.04 -1.55
C ARG A 259 -14.14 -4.78 -1.74
N ALA A 260 -15.18 -4.86 -2.55
CA ALA A 260 -16.05 -3.72 -2.82
C ALA A 260 -16.65 -3.10 -1.54
N ASP A 261 -17.02 -3.94 -0.55
CA ASP A 261 -17.57 -3.46 0.72
C ASP A 261 -16.54 -2.75 1.62
N GLU A 262 -15.28 -2.82 1.30
CA GLU A 262 -14.19 -2.12 1.99
C GLU A 262 -13.82 -0.79 1.33
N ALA A 263 -14.27 -0.50 0.11
CA ALA A 263 -13.98 0.75 -0.57
C ALA A 263 -14.44 1.97 0.25
N GLY A 264 -13.51 2.88 0.55
CA GLY A 264 -13.74 4.04 1.40
C GLY A 264 -14.00 3.71 2.88
N TRP A 265 -13.69 2.51 3.34
CA TRP A 265 -13.89 2.16 4.74
C TRP A 265 -12.97 3.00 5.65
N GLY A 266 -13.52 3.48 6.77
CA GLY A 266 -12.74 4.32 7.71
C GLY A 266 -12.24 5.64 7.12
N HIS A 267 -12.82 6.08 6.01
CA HIS A 267 -12.41 7.30 5.33
C HIS A 267 -12.54 8.56 6.21
N GLN A 268 -13.62 8.64 7.01
CA GLN A 268 -13.82 9.77 7.92
C GLN A 268 -12.75 9.81 9.00
N GLU A 269 -12.34 8.67 9.53
CA GLU A 269 -11.27 8.53 10.51
C GLU A 269 -9.90 8.93 9.91
N ALA A 270 -9.62 8.53 8.68
CA ALA A 270 -8.40 8.94 7.97
C ALA A 270 -8.36 10.45 7.76
N VAL A 271 -9.47 11.06 7.33
CA VAL A 271 -9.60 12.52 7.20
C VAL A 271 -9.43 13.21 8.55
N ALA A 272 -10.10 12.72 9.60
CA ALA A 272 -10.00 13.30 10.93
C ALA A 272 -8.56 13.29 11.45
N ALA A 273 -7.84 12.19 11.23
CA ALA A 273 -6.43 12.07 11.61
C ALA A 273 -5.53 13.02 10.81
N ALA A 274 -5.74 13.14 9.50
CA ALA A 274 -5.01 14.09 8.67
C ALA A 274 -5.24 15.54 9.12
N VAL A 275 -6.48 15.92 9.38
CA VAL A 275 -6.83 17.27 9.92
C VAL A 275 -6.21 17.49 11.31
N ALA A 276 -6.26 16.51 12.20
CA ALA A 276 -5.63 16.59 13.52
C ALA A 276 -4.11 16.75 13.46
N ALA A 277 -3.47 16.14 12.43
CA ALA A 277 -2.06 16.34 12.15
C ALA A 277 -1.74 17.72 11.55
N GLY A 278 -2.75 18.45 11.03
CA GLY A 278 -2.61 19.80 10.49
C GLY A 278 -2.77 19.91 8.98
N TYR A 279 -3.08 18.82 8.28
CA TYR A 279 -3.30 18.86 6.84
C TYR A 279 -4.63 19.55 6.49
N ALA A 280 -4.61 20.36 5.44
CA ALA A 280 -5.78 21.02 4.86
C ALA A 280 -6.13 20.48 3.46
N SER A 281 -5.21 19.70 2.86
CA SER A 281 -5.34 19.15 1.52
C SER A 281 -4.75 17.76 1.43
N HIS A 282 -5.17 17.01 0.41
CA HIS A 282 -4.58 15.73 0.01
C HIS A 282 -4.25 15.76 -1.49
N LEU A 283 -3.43 14.82 -1.96
CA LEU A 283 -3.11 14.70 -3.37
C LEU A 283 -4.14 13.84 -4.11
N ARG A 284 -4.36 14.21 -5.36
CA ARG A 284 -4.97 13.42 -6.42
C ARG A 284 -3.98 13.32 -7.57
N PHE A 285 -4.15 12.33 -8.46
CA PHE A 285 -3.21 12.10 -9.55
C PHE A 285 -3.91 11.98 -10.89
N ASP A 286 -3.18 12.39 -11.95
CA ASP A 286 -3.56 12.17 -13.33
C ASP A 286 -2.28 12.06 -14.19
N GLY A 287 -2.00 10.89 -14.76
CA GLY A 287 -0.79 10.63 -15.53
C GLY A 287 0.49 10.96 -14.77
N ARG A 288 0.64 10.52 -13.53
CA ARG A 288 1.78 10.76 -12.61
C ARG A 288 1.94 12.23 -12.19
N ARG A 289 0.96 13.07 -12.46
CA ARG A 289 0.95 14.47 -12.00
C ARG A 289 0.06 14.62 -10.79
N SER A 290 0.62 15.12 -9.70
CA SER A 290 -0.14 15.37 -8.47
C SER A 290 -0.91 16.70 -8.56
N ILE A 291 -2.12 16.69 -8.00
CA ILE A 291 -3.02 17.86 -7.88
C ILE A 291 -3.50 17.92 -6.45
N GLU A 292 -3.32 19.07 -5.78
CA GLU A 292 -3.86 19.24 -4.43
C GLU A 292 -5.39 19.45 -4.46
N ALA A 293 -6.07 18.73 -3.60
CA ALA A 293 -7.50 18.88 -3.36
C ALA A 293 -7.76 19.13 -1.86
N PRO A 294 -8.73 19.96 -1.50
CA PRO A 294 -9.00 20.25 -0.09
C PRO A 294 -9.53 19.01 0.65
N LEU A 295 -9.10 18.85 1.91
CA LEU A 295 -9.75 17.96 2.86
C LEU A 295 -11.03 18.65 3.30
N THR A 296 -12.13 18.43 2.58
CA THR A 296 -13.43 18.92 3.01
C THR A 296 -14.00 17.92 4.03
N SER A 297 -14.07 18.32 5.28
CA SER A 297 -15.03 17.66 6.18
C SER A 297 -16.41 17.85 5.55
N THR A 298 -17.05 16.77 5.10
CA THR A 298 -18.48 16.86 4.75
C THR A 298 -19.23 17.27 6.00
N PRO A 299 -20.08 18.32 5.95
CA PRO A 299 -20.84 18.77 7.10
C PRO A 299 -21.79 17.69 7.62
#